data_b077c75f622d07525b7c05800a5db15a
#
_entry.id   b077c75f622d07525b7c05800a5db15a
#
_cell.length_a   1.000
_cell.length_b   1.000
_cell.length_c   1.000
_cell.angle_alpha   90.00
_cell.angle_beta   90.00
_cell.angle_gamma   90.00
#
_symmetry.space_group_name_H-M   'P 1'
#
loop_
_entity.id
_entity.type
_entity.pdbx_description
1 polymer ?
#
loop_
_entity_poly.entity_id
_entity_poly.type
_entity_poly.pdbx_seq_one_letter_code
_entity_poly.pdbx_strand_id
1 'polypeptide(L)'
;MEEQLGEVLDNLLGMLLLEGSYDIEEREESFSVSIETKDAGRLIGARGESLDGLQLLVNQMVARKIGESGFKRVVIDVEGWRKQKEEELAKSAQSWGKQVLESGQPLDLEPQSPWQRRIVHMTISEMKGLSSESVGEGRDRHIVIKPAK
;
A
#
# COMPACT_ATOMS: atom_id res chain seq x y z
N MET A 1 14.76 10.08 -15.93
CA MET A 1 13.47 9.78 -15.24
C MET A 1 13.31 10.53 -13.93
N GLU A 2 14.33 10.64 -13.11
CA GLU A 2 14.26 11.36 -11.83
C GLU A 2 13.80 12.82 -11.98
N GLU A 3 14.35 13.54 -12.96
CA GLU A 3 13.96 14.92 -13.23
C GLU A 3 12.48 15.04 -13.60
N GLN A 4 11.98 14.17 -14.47
CA GLN A 4 10.57 14.15 -14.86
C GLN A 4 9.67 13.79 -13.68
N LEU A 5 10.11 12.87 -12.83
CA LEU A 5 9.41 12.53 -11.62
C LEU A 5 9.33 13.74 -10.66
N GLY A 6 10.44 14.46 -10.48
CA GLY A 6 10.46 15.68 -9.67
C GLY A 6 9.50 16.75 -10.19
N GLU A 7 9.45 16.98 -11.50
CA GLU A 7 8.50 17.92 -12.11
C GLU A 7 7.04 17.52 -11.83
N VAL A 8 6.72 16.25 -11.98
CA VAL A 8 5.37 15.75 -11.72
C VAL A 8 4.98 15.94 -10.25
N LEU A 9 5.90 15.62 -9.34
CA LEU A 9 5.65 15.78 -7.89
C LEU A 9 5.48 17.26 -7.52
N ASP A 10 6.33 18.13 -8.01
CA ASP A 10 6.23 19.58 -7.76
C ASP A 10 4.89 20.13 -8.23
N ASN A 11 4.46 19.75 -9.43
CA ASN A 11 3.19 20.19 -9.99
C ASN A 11 1.99 19.66 -9.19
N LEU A 12 1.98 18.38 -8.85
CA LEU A 12 0.86 17.78 -8.11
C LEU A 12 0.75 18.31 -6.68
N LEU A 13 1.86 18.37 -5.96
CA LEU A 13 1.87 18.90 -4.59
C LEU A 13 1.51 20.38 -4.57
N GLY A 14 1.98 21.15 -5.57
CA GLY A 14 1.60 22.54 -5.73
C GLY A 14 0.11 22.75 -6.00
N MET A 15 -0.47 21.96 -6.90
CA MET A 15 -1.91 22.02 -7.20
C MET A 15 -2.77 21.61 -5.99
N LEU A 16 -2.30 20.71 -5.15
CA LEU A 16 -2.98 20.28 -3.92
C LEU A 16 -2.80 21.28 -2.78
N LEU A 17 -2.02 22.34 -2.97
CA LEU A 17 -1.68 23.35 -1.96
C LEU A 17 -1.10 22.71 -0.69
N LEU A 18 -0.26 21.70 -0.86
CA LEU A 18 0.39 21.01 0.23
C LEU A 18 1.78 21.59 0.47
N GLU A 19 2.06 21.92 1.72
CA GLU A 19 3.39 22.26 2.17
C GLU A 19 4.12 21.01 2.62
N GLY A 20 5.31 20.80 2.08
CA GLY A 20 6.09 19.64 2.45
C GLY A 20 7.32 19.48 1.58
N SER A 21 8.06 18.45 1.84
CA SER A 21 9.23 18.05 1.08
C SER A 21 9.14 16.61 0.66
N TYR A 22 9.95 16.23 -0.31
CA TYR A 22 10.06 14.82 -0.70
C TYR A 22 11.50 14.48 -1.05
N ASP A 23 11.84 13.22 -0.86
CA ASP A 23 13.10 12.65 -1.32
C ASP A 23 12.82 11.55 -2.34
N ILE A 24 13.66 11.49 -3.36
CA ILE A 24 13.59 10.48 -4.41
C ILE A 24 14.84 9.58 -4.29
N GLU A 25 14.62 8.29 -4.18
CA GLU A 25 15.68 7.29 -4.17
C GLU A 25 15.51 6.35 -5.35
N GLU A 26 16.52 6.30 -6.23
CA GLU A 26 16.54 5.32 -7.31
C GLU A 26 16.98 3.96 -6.80
N ARG A 27 16.19 2.93 -7.11
CA ARG A 27 16.48 1.52 -6.85
C ARG A 27 16.65 0.77 -8.16
N GLU A 28 17.05 -0.46 -8.10
CA GLU A 28 17.31 -1.28 -9.29
C GLU A 28 16.11 -1.31 -10.24
N GLU A 29 14.89 -1.60 -9.73
CA GLU A 29 13.69 -1.74 -10.55
C GLU A 29 12.61 -0.67 -10.29
N SER A 30 12.87 0.28 -9.39
CA SER A 30 11.86 1.26 -8.99
C SER A 30 12.48 2.57 -8.51
N PHE A 31 11.63 3.60 -8.43
CA PHE A 31 11.93 4.83 -7.69
C PHE A 31 11.09 4.84 -6.43
N SER A 32 11.72 5.12 -5.30
CA SER A 32 11.04 5.28 -4.01
C SER A 32 10.94 6.76 -3.69
N VAL A 33 9.74 7.24 -3.41
CA VAL A 33 9.48 8.63 -3.03
C VAL A 33 8.97 8.67 -1.60
N SER A 34 9.65 9.44 -0.75
CA SER A 34 9.23 9.66 0.63
C SER A 34 8.79 11.11 0.78
N ILE A 35 7.53 11.32 1.13
CA ILE A 35 6.94 12.65 1.31
C ILE A 35 6.81 12.94 2.79
N GLU A 36 7.27 14.12 3.21
CA GLU A 36 7.07 14.67 4.55
C GLU A 36 6.18 15.90 4.46
N THR A 37 5.07 15.90 5.17
CA THR A 37 4.11 17.00 5.17
C THR A 37 3.28 17.00 6.45
N LYS A 38 2.85 18.19 6.86
CA LYS A 38 1.88 18.36 7.96
C LYS A 38 0.49 17.87 7.57
N ASP A 39 0.21 17.78 6.28
CA ASP A 39 -1.07 17.34 5.72
C ASP A 39 -1.09 15.85 5.37
N ALA A 40 -0.31 15.02 6.07
CA ALA A 40 -0.16 13.59 5.79
C ALA A 40 -1.51 12.87 5.71
N GLY A 41 -2.45 13.19 6.60
CA GLY A 41 -3.79 12.58 6.60
C GLY A 41 -4.56 12.82 5.31
N ARG A 42 -4.44 13.99 4.71
CA ARG A 42 -5.09 14.33 3.42
C ARG A 42 -4.49 13.54 2.26
N LEU A 43 -3.15 13.38 2.25
CA LEU A 43 -2.47 12.60 1.22
C LEU A 43 -2.72 11.10 1.34
N ILE A 44 -2.82 10.60 2.55
CA ILE A 44 -3.04 9.18 2.81
C ILE A 44 -4.50 8.83 2.55
N GLY A 45 -5.44 9.59 3.10
CA GLY A 45 -6.87 9.35 2.99
C GLY A 45 -7.34 8.12 3.77
N ALA A 46 -8.61 7.79 3.63
CA ALA A 46 -9.18 6.61 4.25
C ALA A 46 -8.52 5.33 3.70
N ARG A 47 -7.98 4.49 4.58
CA ARG A 47 -7.33 3.21 4.23
C ARG A 47 -6.16 3.34 3.23
N GLY A 48 -5.58 4.53 3.10
CA GLY A 48 -4.54 4.78 2.12
C GLY A 48 -5.04 4.98 0.69
N GLU A 49 -6.34 5.16 0.47
CA GLU A 49 -6.92 5.30 -0.88
C GLU A 49 -6.38 6.51 -1.63
N SER A 50 -6.21 7.65 -0.96
CA SER A 50 -5.64 8.85 -1.58
C SER A 50 -4.18 8.66 -1.97
N LEU A 51 -3.40 7.99 -1.12
CA LEU A 51 -2.02 7.66 -1.39
C LEU A 51 -1.88 6.70 -2.57
N ASP A 52 -2.73 5.68 -2.64
CA ASP A 52 -2.77 4.75 -3.77
C ASP A 52 -3.15 5.46 -5.06
N GLY A 53 -4.12 6.38 -5.02
CA GLY A 53 -4.51 7.20 -6.15
C GLY A 53 -3.39 8.14 -6.63
N LEU A 54 -2.69 8.77 -5.70
CA LEU A 54 -1.54 9.62 -5.99
C LEU A 54 -0.42 8.81 -6.67
N GLN A 55 -0.11 7.64 -6.15
CA GLN A 55 0.89 6.76 -6.73
C GLN A 55 0.52 6.33 -8.15
N LEU A 56 -0.72 5.95 -8.37
CA LEU A 56 -1.22 5.58 -9.70
C LEU A 56 -1.08 6.75 -10.67
N LEU A 57 -1.53 7.94 -10.27
CA LEU A 57 -1.47 9.14 -11.10
C LEU A 57 -0.03 9.53 -11.46
N VAL A 58 0.87 9.52 -10.48
CA VAL A 58 2.29 9.83 -10.71
C VAL A 58 2.90 8.84 -11.70
N ASN A 59 2.65 7.55 -11.52
CA ASN A 59 3.15 6.53 -12.45
C ASN A 59 2.66 6.77 -13.88
N GLN A 60 1.38 7.07 -14.05
CA GLN A 60 0.80 7.34 -15.37
C GLN A 60 1.38 8.61 -16.01
N MET A 61 1.53 9.68 -15.23
CA MET A 61 2.07 10.96 -15.74
C MET A 61 3.53 10.82 -16.15
N VAL A 62 4.35 10.16 -15.33
CA VAL A 62 5.76 9.94 -15.64
C VAL A 62 5.91 9.03 -16.87
N ALA A 63 5.15 7.94 -16.92
CA ALA A 63 5.19 7.03 -18.07
C ALA A 63 4.84 7.74 -19.38
N ARG A 64 3.89 8.67 -19.37
CA ARG A 64 3.55 9.48 -20.54
C ARG A 64 4.65 10.44 -20.96
N LYS A 65 5.37 11.01 -19.97
CA LYS A 65 6.47 11.95 -20.26
C LYS A 65 7.68 11.27 -20.90
N ILE A 66 8.05 10.09 -20.41
CA ILE A 66 9.29 9.41 -20.83
C ILE A 66 9.08 8.26 -21.82
N GLY A 67 7.83 7.82 -22.02
CA GLY A 67 7.51 6.65 -22.83
C GLY A 67 7.80 5.34 -22.07
N GLU A 68 7.47 4.21 -22.70
CA GLU A 68 7.63 2.89 -22.09
C GLU A 68 9.10 2.49 -21.90
N SER A 69 9.97 3.00 -22.77
CA SER A 69 11.40 2.74 -22.69
C SER A 69 12.05 3.55 -21.58
N GLY A 70 12.58 2.86 -20.57
CA GLY A 70 13.24 3.49 -19.43
C GLY A 70 12.32 3.83 -18.26
N PHE A 71 11.04 3.50 -18.33
CA PHE A 71 10.14 3.66 -17.21
C PHE A 71 10.43 2.64 -16.10
N LYS A 72 10.57 3.17 -14.88
CA LYS A 72 10.62 2.36 -13.65
C LYS A 72 9.41 2.73 -12.80
N ARG A 73 8.86 1.74 -12.13
CA ARG A 73 7.74 1.94 -11.22
C ARG A 73 8.09 2.92 -10.10
N VAL A 74 7.18 3.84 -9.81
CA VAL A 74 7.32 4.76 -8.68
C VAL A 74 6.47 4.27 -7.52
N VAL A 75 7.08 4.15 -6.34
CA VAL A 75 6.42 3.80 -5.08
C VAL A 75 6.47 5.02 -4.17
N ILE A 76 5.33 5.49 -3.71
CA ILE A 76 5.20 6.69 -2.88
C ILE A 76 4.76 6.31 -1.49
N ASP A 77 5.44 6.86 -0.48
CA ASP A 77 5.02 6.80 0.91
C ASP A 77 5.00 8.19 1.53
N VAL A 78 4.17 8.37 2.53
CA VAL A 78 4.00 9.63 3.27
C VAL A 78 4.24 9.36 4.75
N GLU A 79 5.25 10.05 5.33
CA GLU A 79 5.58 9.95 6.76
C GLU A 79 5.82 8.52 7.26
N GLY A 80 6.29 7.62 6.40
CA GLY A 80 6.50 6.21 6.75
C GLY A 80 5.24 5.42 7.01
N TRP A 81 4.09 5.88 6.53
CA TRP A 81 2.78 5.28 6.80
C TRP A 81 2.66 3.84 6.32
N ARG A 82 3.15 3.52 5.10
CA ARG A 82 3.04 2.15 4.56
C ARG A 82 3.80 1.15 5.43
N LYS A 83 5.02 1.46 5.82
CA LYS A 83 5.84 0.58 6.67
C LYS A 83 5.20 0.37 8.03
N GLN A 84 4.74 1.45 8.66
CA GLN A 84 4.04 1.39 9.93
C GLN A 84 2.77 0.56 9.81
N LYS A 85 2.00 0.75 8.75
CA LYS A 85 0.76 0.03 8.49
C LYS A 85 1.02 -1.47 8.24
N GLU A 86 2.08 -1.80 7.53
CA GLU A 86 2.49 -3.18 7.31
C GLU A 86 2.81 -3.89 8.63
N GLU A 87 3.56 -3.24 9.50
CA GLU A 87 3.90 -3.78 10.82
C GLU A 87 2.66 -3.99 11.69
N GLU A 88 1.76 -3.01 11.72
CA GLU A 88 0.49 -3.10 12.44
C GLU A 88 -0.39 -4.23 11.90
N LEU A 89 -0.51 -4.35 10.59
CA LEU A 89 -1.28 -5.40 9.93
C LEU A 89 -0.71 -6.79 10.20
N ALA A 90 0.61 -6.95 10.16
CA ALA A 90 1.24 -8.22 10.46
C ALA A 90 0.94 -8.66 11.90
N LYS A 91 1.00 -7.76 12.86
CA LYS A 91 0.62 -8.04 14.25
C LYS A 91 -0.85 -8.41 14.38
N SER A 92 -1.72 -7.65 13.74
CA SER A 92 -3.16 -7.92 13.73
C SER A 92 -3.46 -9.27 13.09
N ALA A 93 -2.82 -9.59 11.96
CA ALA A 93 -3.00 -10.88 11.28
C ALA A 93 -2.58 -12.05 12.16
N GLN A 94 -1.49 -11.92 12.90
CA GLN A 94 -1.07 -12.95 13.86
C GLN A 94 -2.12 -13.15 14.96
N SER A 95 -2.70 -12.08 15.48
CA SER A 95 -3.76 -12.12 16.47
C SER A 95 -5.01 -12.79 15.92
N TRP A 96 -5.43 -12.44 14.72
CA TRP A 96 -6.58 -13.05 14.05
C TRP A 96 -6.34 -14.54 13.76
N GLY A 97 -5.13 -14.89 13.34
CA GLY A 97 -4.74 -16.27 13.11
C GLY A 97 -4.85 -17.11 14.39
N LYS A 98 -4.36 -16.61 15.51
CA LYS A 98 -4.50 -17.27 16.81
C LYS A 98 -5.96 -17.45 17.19
N GLN A 99 -6.79 -16.45 16.97
CA GLN A 99 -8.23 -16.52 17.21
C GLN A 99 -8.89 -17.65 16.40
N VAL A 100 -8.53 -17.79 15.14
CA VAL A 100 -9.04 -18.87 14.27
C VAL A 100 -8.55 -20.24 14.75
N LEU A 101 -7.29 -20.36 15.16
CA LEU A 101 -6.76 -21.62 15.71
C LEU A 101 -7.48 -22.04 16.99
N GLU A 102 -7.78 -21.10 17.87
CA GLU A 102 -8.47 -21.38 19.14
C GLU A 102 -9.95 -21.71 18.94
N SER A 103 -10.64 -20.96 18.08
CA SER A 103 -12.09 -21.14 17.86
C SER A 103 -12.42 -22.27 16.88
N GLY A 104 -11.51 -22.59 15.97
CA GLY A 104 -11.76 -23.51 14.87
C GLY A 104 -12.73 -22.99 13.81
N GLN A 105 -13.13 -21.73 13.89
CA GLN A 105 -14.09 -21.11 13.00
C GLN A 105 -13.42 -20.10 12.05
N PRO A 106 -13.88 -20.02 10.78
CA PRO A 106 -13.40 -19.00 9.87
C PRO A 106 -13.65 -17.58 10.39
N LEU A 107 -12.78 -16.65 10.04
CA LEU A 107 -12.89 -15.23 10.37
C LEU A 107 -12.88 -14.41 9.09
N ASP A 108 -13.95 -13.66 8.86
CA ASP A 108 -14.04 -12.68 7.78
C ASP A 108 -13.47 -11.35 8.25
N LEU A 109 -12.47 -10.83 7.53
CA LEU A 109 -11.91 -9.53 7.83
C LEU A 109 -12.69 -8.42 7.11
N GLU A 110 -12.51 -7.18 7.55
CA GLU A 110 -13.05 -6.03 6.83
C GLU A 110 -12.38 -5.87 5.46
N PRO A 111 -13.04 -5.24 4.47
CA PRO A 111 -12.44 -4.96 3.18
C PRO A 111 -11.13 -4.18 3.30
N GLN A 112 -10.15 -4.57 2.53
CA GLN A 112 -8.81 -3.98 2.53
C GLN A 112 -8.31 -3.81 1.10
N SER A 113 -7.34 -2.91 0.92
CA SER A 113 -6.66 -2.72 -0.36
C SER A 113 -5.82 -3.95 -0.75
N PRO A 114 -5.47 -4.10 -2.04
CA PRO A 114 -4.70 -5.27 -2.48
C PRO A 114 -3.37 -5.47 -1.74
N TRP A 115 -2.63 -4.41 -1.47
CA TRP A 115 -1.36 -4.55 -0.75
C TRP A 115 -1.54 -4.95 0.72
N GLN A 116 -2.61 -4.46 1.36
CA GLN A 116 -2.97 -4.86 2.73
C GLN A 116 -3.36 -6.34 2.78
N ARG A 117 -4.18 -6.78 1.83
CA ARG A 117 -4.57 -8.21 1.73
C ARG A 117 -3.35 -9.10 1.52
N ARG A 118 -2.38 -8.67 0.74
CA ARG A 118 -1.13 -9.42 0.53
C ARG A 118 -0.35 -9.61 1.82
N ILE A 119 -0.25 -8.58 2.67
CA ILE A 119 0.43 -8.67 3.96
C ILE A 119 -0.25 -9.68 4.86
N VAL A 120 -1.58 -9.65 4.93
CA VAL A 120 -2.35 -10.64 5.71
C VAL A 120 -2.09 -12.06 5.19
N HIS A 121 -2.17 -12.28 3.87
CA HIS A 121 -1.88 -13.58 3.26
C HIS A 121 -0.48 -14.09 3.63
N MET A 122 0.53 -13.25 3.49
CA MET A 122 1.91 -13.62 3.80
C MET A 122 2.06 -14.00 5.28
N THR A 123 1.49 -13.23 6.17
CA THR A 123 1.55 -13.49 7.62
C THR A 123 0.85 -14.81 7.97
N ILE A 124 -0.34 -15.03 7.44
CA ILE A 124 -1.11 -16.28 7.70
C ILE A 124 -0.41 -17.49 7.09
N SER A 125 0.23 -17.35 5.93
CA SER A 125 0.94 -18.46 5.29
C SER A 125 2.13 -18.98 6.10
N GLU A 126 2.71 -18.15 6.96
CA GLU A 126 3.79 -18.51 7.87
C GLU A 126 3.30 -19.22 9.14
N MET A 127 1.99 -19.19 9.40
CA MET A 127 1.37 -19.82 10.57
C MET A 127 0.88 -21.21 10.22
N LYS A 128 1.29 -22.21 11.01
CA LYS A 128 0.85 -23.60 10.82
C LYS A 128 -0.62 -23.77 11.18
N GLY A 129 -1.33 -24.55 10.40
CA GLY A 129 -2.73 -24.88 10.64
C GLY A 129 -3.73 -23.86 10.17
N LEU A 130 -3.29 -22.86 9.40
CA LEU A 130 -4.13 -21.80 8.86
C LEU A 130 -4.01 -21.70 7.34
N SER A 131 -5.09 -21.24 6.72
CA SER A 131 -5.14 -20.82 5.33
C SER A 131 -5.91 -19.52 5.22
N SER A 132 -5.69 -18.79 4.14
CA SER A 132 -6.42 -17.56 3.86
C SER A 132 -6.80 -17.49 2.39
N GLU A 133 -7.95 -16.89 2.11
CA GLU A 133 -8.39 -16.62 0.74
C GLU A 133 -8.99 -15.23 0.63
N SER A 134 -8.86 -14.62 -0.54
CA SER A 134 -9.47 -13.34 -0.85
C SER A 134 -10.80 -13.58 -1.57
N VAL A 135 -11.88 -13.03 -1.04
CA VAL A 135 -13.23 -13.19 -1.58
C VAL A 135 -13.88 -11.83 -1.83
N GLY A 136 -14.87 -11.82 -2.74
CA GLY A 136 -15.58 -10.60 -3.11
C GLY A 136 -14.93 -9.87 -4.28
N GLU A 137 -15.50 -8.73 -4.64
CA GLU A 137 -15.07 -7.92 -5.77
C GLU A 137 -14.97 -6.44 -5.38
N GLY A 138 -14.07 -5.71 -6.04
CA GLY A 138 -13.93 -4.27 -5.88
C GLY A 138 -13.66 -3.85 -4.44
N ARG A 139 -14.43 -2.90 -3.95
CA ARG A 139 -14.27 -2.35 -2.60
C ARG A 139 -14.69 -3.31 -1.49
N ASP A 140 -15.49 -4.32 -1.81
CA ASP A 140 -15.96 -5.31 -0.84
C ASP A 140 -15.01 -6.50 -0.68
N ARG A 141 -13.96 -6.55 -1.52
CA ARG A 141 -13.00 -7.65 -1.47
C ARG A 141 -12.24 -7.67 -0.17
N HIS A 142 -12.24 -8.83 0.49
CA HIS A 142 -11.68 -9.02 1.82
C HIS A 142 -11.05 -10.40 1.96
N ILE A 143 -10.31 -10.58 3.05
CA ILE A 143 -9.68 -11.85 3.40
C ILE A 143 -10.57 -12.64 4.35
N VAL A 144 -10.64 -13.95 4.12
CA VAL A 144 -11.20 -14.93 5.07
C VAL A 144 -10.05 -15.80 5.55
N ILE A 145 -9.86 -15.86 6.86
CA ILE A 145 -8.88 -16.74 7.50
C ILE A 145 -9.61 -17.98 7.98
N LYS A 146 -9.09 -19.15 7.60
CA LYS A 146 -9.71 -20.44 7.94
C LYS A 146 -8.71 -21.40 8.55
N PRO A 147 -9.18 -22.38 9.36
CA PRO A 147 -8.33 -23.51 9.71
C PRO A 147 -7.91 -24.26 8.44
N ALA A 148 -6.64 -24.62 8.33
CA ALA A 148 -6.17 -25.51 7.27
C ALA A 148 -6.63 -26.93 7.54
N LYS A 149 -6.96 -27.63 6.47
CA LYS A 149 -7.32 -29.05 6.58
C LYS A 149 -6.06 -29.93 6.69
#